data_8329a3fa00ffb700bd275da96cd4b7a9
#
_entry.id   8329a3fa00ffb700bd275da96cd4b7a9
#
_cell.length_a   1.000
_cell.length_b   1.000
_cell.length_c   1.000
_cell.angle_alpha   90.00
_cell.angle_beta   90.00
_cell.angle_gamma   90.00
#
_symmetry.space_group_name_H-M   'P 1'
#
loop_
_entity.id
_entity.type
_entity.pdbx_description
1 polymer ?
#
loop_
_entity_poly.entity_id
_entity_poly.type
_entity_poly.pdbx_seq_one_letter_code
_entity_poly.pdbx_strand_id
1 'polypeptide(L)'
;ASSMWAANAATFSPSIDSYDQNIHMTPANLNTMFHRSIEPHFTKIQLELMFGGVAQVHDPIKNISGYGDEGAANHLRVSAQHLKPGFQIFVYGSSGFELQQGIIARQAEEISQAVSTQHQLDPDRVLFLKQNEQAINSGSFHNDIVSLANEEVFIFHQEAFADRVELERVLHHLKDHVKGFHPIEILSEDIALDDLVSSYLLNSQLITVENNEMMILLPEEVQNHLNCMRWLEEIKSSSPIKHIEFVDIRQSMMNGGGPACLRFKTVVNSDEFDQVNEKFLLSPKKLMDLRALVSKHYRDKLNPEDLLDIKLMQESLTFLDELTQLLELGSIYDFQKN
;
A
#
# COMPACT_ATOMS: atom_id res chain seq x y z
N ALA A 1 10.29 7.49 10.41
CA ALA A 1 10.46 6.62 9.24
C ALA A 1 9.16 5.93 8.82
N SER A 2 8.22 5.66 9.76
CA SER A 2 6.99 4.93 9.42
C SER A 2 6.04 5.70 8.50
N SER A 3 5.95 7.00 8.60
CA SER A 3 5.15 7.84 7.68
C SER A 3 5.68 7.85 6.24
N MET A 4 6.86 7.30 5.99
CA MET A 4 7.38 7.06 4.65
C MET A 4 6.62 5.94 3.92
N TRP A 5 6.05 4.99 4.66
CA TRP A 5 5.33 3.85 4.12
C TRP A 5 3.89 4.20 3.76
N ALA A 6 3.68 4.86 2.63
CA ALA A 6 2.36 5.33 2.20
C ALA A 6 1.32 4.21 2.03
N ALA A 7 1.74 2.98 1.70
CA ALA A 7 0.87 1.80 1.64
C ALA A 7 0.21 1.46 2.98
N ASN A 8 0.83 1.85 4.10
CA ASN A 8 0.27 1.66 5.43
C ASN A 8 -0.55 2.87 5.93
N ALA A 9 -0.77 3.88 5.11
CA ALA A 9 -1.51 5.07 5.56
C ALA A 9 -2.98 4.74 5.82
N ALA A 10 -3.63 4.06 4.90
CA ALA A 10 -5.07 3.78 4.97
C ALA A 10 -5.48 2.64 4.06
N THR A 11 -6.65 2.07 4.32
CA THR A 11 -7.43 1.31 3.32
C THR A 11 -8.31 2.28 2.57
N PHE A 12 -8.42 2.08 1.27
CA PHE A 12 -9.19 2.92 0.36
C PHE A 12 -10.21 2.08 -0.42
N SER A 13 -11.41 2.63 -0.60
CA SER A 13 -12.44 2.06 -1.48
C SER A 13 -13.00 3.15 -2.39
N PRO A 14 -13.00 2.95 -3.73
CA PRO A 14 -13.52 3.93 -4.66
C PRO A 14 -15.06 4.00 -4.60
N SER A 15 -15.62 5.12 -4.97
CA SER A 15 -17.07 5.38 -4.97
C SER A 15 -17.88 4.35 -5.75
N ILE A 16 -17.31 3.82 -6.82
CA ILE A 16 -18.01 2.83 -7.66
C ILE A 16 -18.19 1.46 -6.98
N ASP A 17 -17.46 1.19 -5.88
CA ASP A 17 -17.51 -0.07 -5.15
C ASP A 17 -18.35 0.03 -3.84
N SER A 18 -18.76 1.24 -3.44
CA SER A 18 -19.56 1.49 -2.24
C SER A 18 -21.03 1.71 -2.56
N TYR A 19 -21.94 1.31 -1.66
CA TYR A 19 -23.38 1.48 -1.86
C TYR A 19 -23.84 2.93 -1.86
N ASP A 20 -23.17 3.79 -1.08
CA ASP A 20 -23.48 5.22 -1.01
C ASP A 20 -22.79 6.06 -2.10
N GLN A 21 -22.01 5.40 -2.97
CA GLN A 21 -21.27 6.02 -4.06
C GLN A 21 -20.27 7.10 -3.60
N ASN A 22 -19.78 6.98 -2.37
CA ASN A 22 -18.72 7.83 -1.84
C ASN A 22 -17.39 7.08 -1.84
N ILE A 23 -16.32 7.84 -1.97
CA ILE A 23 -14.98 7.33 -1.69
C ILE A 23 -14.82 7.19 -0.19
N HIS A 24 -14.33 6.06 0.26
CA HIS A 24 -14.05 5.80 1.68
C HIS A 24 -12.57 5.60 1.93
N MET A 25 -12.07 6.17 3.02
CA MET A 25 -10.69 6.00 3.51
C MET A 25 -10.71 5.74 5.00
N THR A 26 -10.09 4.66 5.45
CA THR A 26 -9.87 4.38 6.88
C THR A 26 -8.37 4.32 7.16
N PRO A 27 -7.82 5.28 7.93
CA PRO A 27 -6.42 5.23 8.37
C PRO A 27 -6.13 3.94 9.13
N ALA A 28 -5.04 3.28 8.80
CA ALA A 28 -4.60 2.06 9.48
C ALA A 28 -4.22 2.38 10.94
N ASN A 29 -4.58 1.51 11.88
CA ASN A 29 -4.25 1.74 13.29
C ASN A 29 -2.81 1.41 13.67
N LEU A 30 -2.11 0.59 12.86
CA LEU A 30 -0.68 0.23 13.00
C LEU A 30 -0.30 -0.27 14.39
N ASN A 31 -1.24 -0.91 15.12
CA ASN A 31 -1.10 -1.18 16.54
C ASN A 31 -0.08 -2.26 16.89
N THR A 32 0.39 -3.02 15.90
CA THR A 32 1.40 -4.06 16.09
C THR A 32 2.78 -3.51 16.45
N MET A 33 3.03 -2.21 16.19
CA MET A 33 4.31 -1.55 16.43
C MET A 33 4.08 -0.20 17.11
N PHE A 34 4.53 -0.07 18.37
CA PHE A 34 4.29 1.12 19.18
C PHE A 34 4.61 2.45 18.50
N HIS A 35 5.80 2.56 17.88
CA HIS A 35 6.24 3.81 17.22
C HIS A 35 5.40 4.18 16.00
N ARG A 36 4.65 3.23 15.43
CA ARG A 36 3.74 3.47 14.31
C ARG A 36 2.32 3.79 14.78
N SER A 37 1.89 3.19 15.87
CA SER A 37 0.53 3.33 16.40
C SER A 37 0.19 4.75 16.89
N ILE A 38 1.18 5.63 16.99
CA ILE A 38 0.98 7.05 17.34
C ILE A 38 0.59 7.93 16.16
N GLU A 39 0.73 7.44 14.92
CA GLU A 39 0.53 8.22 13.68
C GLU A 39 -0.91 8.26 13.15
N PRO A 40 -1.79 7.28 13.37
CA PRO A 40 -3.08 7.15 12.68
C PRO A 40 -3.97 8.40 12.74
N HIS A 41 -3.97 9.08 13.88
CA HIS A 41 -4.76 10.31 14.04
C HIS A 41 -4.25 11.44 13.14
N PHE A 42 -2.92 11.60 13.03
CA PHE A 42 -2.35 12.60 12.14
C PHE A 42 -2.51 12.20 10.67
N THR A 43 -2.41 10.92 10.34
CA THR A 43 -2.72 10.40 9.00
C THR A 43 -4.15 10.75 8.58
N LYS A 44 -5.13 10.64 9.50
CA LYS A 44 -6.50 11.09 9.23
C LYS A 44 -6.53 12.57 8.83
N ILE A 45 -5.90 13.45 9.60
CA ILE A 45 -5.83 14.89 9.30
C ILE A 45 -5.22 15.14 7.91
N GLN A 46 -4.16 14.42 7.56
CA GLN A 46 -3.53 14.53 6.23
C GLN A 46 -4.48 14.10 5.12
N LEU A 47 -5.17 12.96 5.28
CA LEU A 47 -6.14 12.47 4.29
C LEU A 47 -7.33 13.40 4.14
N GLU A 48 -7.84 13.97 5.24
CA GLU A 48 -8.90 14.98 5.22
C GLU A 48 -8.46 16.26 4.47
N LEU A 49 -7.21 16.70 4.66
CA LEU A 49 -6.66 17.83 3.92
C LEU A 49 -6.51 17.57 2.42
N MET A 50 -6.16 16.33 2.05
CA MET A 50 -5.96 15.94 0.65
C MET A 50 -7.29 15.67 -0.06
N PHE A 51 -8.18 14.92 0.59
CA PHE A 51 -9.35 14.30 -0.03
C PHE A 51 -10.68 14.68 0.63
N GLY A 52 -10.69 15.50 1.67
CA GLY A 52 -11.91 15.82 2.43
C GLY A 52 -13.03 16.50 1.61
N GLY A 53 -12.70 17.02 0.43
CA GLY A 53 -13.71 17.53 -0.52
C GLY A 53 -14.38 16.43 -1.35
N VAL A 54 -13.82 15.21 -1.39
CA VAL A 54 -14.24 14.13 -2.29
C VAL A 54 -14.39 12.78 -1.60
N ALA A 55 -13.79 12.57 -0.44
CA ALA A 55 -13.78 11.29 0.27
C ALA A 55 -14.31 11.43 1.70
N GLN A 56 -15.00 10.40 2.15
CA GLN A 56 -15.31 10.21 3.56
C GLN A 56 -14.10 9.57 4.26
N VAL A 57 -13.39 10.36 5.05
CA VAL A 57 -12.25 9.88 5.84
C VAL A 57 -12.75 9.48 7.23
N HIS A 58 -12.70 8.20 7.52
CA HIS A 58 -13.15 7.62 8.78
C HIS A 58 -12.12 7.80 9.89
N ASP A 59 -12.55 7.57 11.14
CA ASP A 59 -11.61 7.41 12.24
C ASP A 59 -10.86 6.08 12.10
N PRO A 60 -9.56 6.03 12.45
CA PRO A 60 -8.86 4.76 12.55
C PRO A 60 -9.57 3.86 13.56
N ILE A 61 -9.64 2.56 13.27
CA ILE A 61 -10.23 1.61 14.20
C ILE A 61 -9.39 1.59 15.47
N LYS A 62 -10.07 1.61 16.63
CA LYS A 62 -9.41 1.72 17.93
C LYS A 62 -8.31 0.69 18.12
N ASN A 63 -7.21 1.15 18.69
CA ASN A 63 -6.08 0.32 19.04
C ASN A 63 -6.45 -0.65 20.17
N ILE A 64 -6.81 -1.88 19.79
CA ILE A 64 -7.13 -2.98 20.71
C ILE A 64 -6.19 -4.14 20.37
N SER A 65 -5.61 -4.77 21.39
CA SER A 65 -4.72 -5.92 21.20
C SER A 65 -5.41 -7.02 20.39
N GLY A 66 -4.72 -7.57 19.39
CA GLY A 66 -5.25 -8.57 18.46
C GLY A 66 -6.05 -8.00 17.28
N TYR A 67 -6.27 -6.69 17.22
CA TYR A 67 -7.01 -6.02 16.13
C TYR A 67 -6.11 -5.07 15.35
N GLY A 68 -5.05 -5.63 14.74
CA GLY A 68 -4.10 -4.88 13.91
C GLY A 68 -4.64 -4.58 12.51
N ASP A 69 -4.45 -3.34 12.07
CA ASP A 69 -4.73 -2.88 10.72
C ASP A 69 -3.47 -2.25 10.13
N GLU A 70 -3.06 -2.72 8.96
CA GLU A 70 -1.86 -2.26 8.22
C GLU A 70 -2.25 -1.57 6.89
N GLY A 71 -3.52 -1.30 6.66
CA GLY A 71 -4.00 -0.55 5.53
C GLY A 71 -3.85 -1.26 4.18
N ALA A 72 -3.57 -0.48 3.14
CA ALA A 72 -3.53 -0.97 1.76
C ALA A 72 -2.42 -1.99 1.47
N ALA A 73 -1.45 -2.18 2.35
CA ALA A 73 -0.44 -3.23 2.23
C ALA A 73 -1.03 -4.66 2.28
N ASN A 74 -2.23 -4.80 2.85
CA ASN A 74 -2.96 -6.06 2.94
C ASN A 74 -4.33 -6.00 2.23
N HIS A 75 -4.46 -5.10 1.26
CA HIS A 75 -5.68 -4.89 0.53
C HIS A 75 -5.40 -4.79 -0.97
N LEU A 76 -6.16 -5.56 -1.74
CA LEU A 76 -6.07 -5.59 -3.20
C LEU A 76 -7.44 -5.27 -3.80
N ARG A 77 -7.44 -4.70 -4.99
CA ARG A 77 -8.65 -4.50 -5.78
C ARG A 77 -8.48 -5.12 -7.16
N VAL A 78 -9.44 -5.93 -7.57
CA VAL A 78 -9.49 -6.54 -8.90
C VAL A 78 -10.76 -6.08 -9.63
N SER A 79 -10.61 -5.57 -10.83
CA SER A 79 -11.73 -5.08 -11.65
C SER A 79 -11.38 -5.20 -13.13
N ALA A 80 -12.37 -5.17 -14.01
CA ALA A 80 -12.08 -5.19 -15.45
C ALA A 80 -11.35 -3.92 -15.95
N GLN A 81 -11.54 -2.80 -15.25
CA GLN A 81 -10.88 -1.50 -15.47
C GLN A 81 -11.06 -0.65 -14.19
N HIS A 82 -10.24 0.38 -13.97
CA HIS A 82 -10.29 1.21 -12.76
C HIS A 82 -11.69 1.74 -12.44
N LEU A 83 -12.40 2.29 -13.44
CA LEU A 83 -13.74 2.88 -13.28
C LEU A 83 -14.88 1.88 -13.51
N LYS A 84 -14.64 0.59 -13.32
CA LYS A 84 -15.67 -0.46 -13.29
C LYS A 84 -15.78 -1.04 -11.89
N PRO A 85 -16.99 -1.51 -11.48
CA PRO A 85 -17.14 -2.16 -10.19
C PRO A 85 -16.13 -3.28 -10.00
N GLY A 86 -15.42 -3.26 -8.87
CA GLY A 86 -14.34 -4.18 -8.54
C GLY A 86 -14.69 -5.11 -7.40
N PHE A 87 -13.80 -6.06 -7.19
CA PHE A 87 -13.76 -6.92 -6.02
C PHE A 87 -12.66 -6.42 -5.09
N GLN A 88 -13.00 -6.29 -3.82
CA GLN A 88 -12.07 -5.89 -2.76
C GLN A 88 -11.57 -7.16 -2.07
N ILE A 89 -10.27 -7.41 -2.11
CA ILE A 89 -9.66 -8.60 -1.49
C ILE A 89 -8.88 -8.12 -0.26
N PHE A 90 -9.37 -8.49 0.91
CA PHE A 90 -8.68 -8.25 2.18
C PHE A 90 -7.86 -9.48 2.55
N VAL A 91 -6.57 -9.28 2.80
CA VAL A 91 -5.68 -10.36 3.18
C VAL A 91 -5.32 -10.20 4.65
N TYR A 92 -5.57 -11.23 5.44
CA TYR A 92 -5.30 -11.22 6.88
C TYR A 92 -4.36 -12.36 7.26
N GLY A 93 -3.62 -12.18 8.34
CA GLY A 93 -2.72 -13.21 8.86
C GLY A 93 -3.14 -13.73 10.23
N SER A 94 -4.07 -13.05 10.91
CA SER A 94 -4.59 -13.45 12.21
C SER A 94 -6.10 -13.36 12.24
N SER A 95 -6.74 -14.17 13.08
CA SER A 95 -8.18 -14.14 13.34
C SER A 95 -8.41 -14.33 14.84
N GLY A 96 -9.24 -13.47 15.44
CA GLY A 96 -9.55 -13.50 16.86
C GLY A 96 -8.32 -13.33 17.75
N PHE A 97 -8.29 -14.12 18.83
CA PHE A 97 -7.20 -14.14 19.83
C PHE A 97 -6.28 -15.36 19.64
N GLU A 98 -6.06 -15.80 18.40
CA GLU A 98 -5.15 -16.91 18.11
C GLU A 98 -3.74 -16.60 18.65
N LEU A 99 -3.17 -17.58 19.36
CA LEU A 99 -1.76 -17.52 19.78
C LEU A 99 -0.88 -17.79 18.55
N GLN A 100 -0.21 -16.76 18.09
CA GLN A 100 0.71 -16.88 16.96
C GLN A 100 2.11 -17.30 17.44
N GLN A 101 2.75 -18.15 16.65
CA GLN A 101 4.15 -18.52 16.84
C GLN A 101 4.98 -17.93 15.70
N GLY A 102 6.20 -17.48 16.01
CA GLY A 102 7.07 -16.85 15.01
C GLY A 102 6.82 -15.36 14.82
N ILE A 103 6.85 -14.90 13.57
CA ILE A 103 6.56 -13.49 13.24
C ILE A 103 5.06 -13.25 13.37
N ILE A 104 4.71 -12.25 14.17
CA ILE A 104 3.30 -11.89 14.39
C ILE A 104 2.71 -11.31 13.11
N ALA A 105 1.63 -11.90 12.62
CA ALA A 105 0.83 -11.34 11.54
C ALA A 105 0.22 -10.00 11.98
N ARG A 106 0.27 -9.01 11.11
CA ARG A 106 -0.06 -7.63 11.46
C ARG A 106 -1.49 -7.24 11.14
N GLN A 107 -2.14 -7.91 10.17
CA GLN A 107 -3.53 -7.67 9.77
C GLN A 107 -4.45 -8.70 10.39
N ALA A 108 -5.52 -8.23 11.05
CA ALA A 108 -6.57 -9.07 11.60
C ALA A 108 -7.77 -9.18 10.65
N GLU A 109 -8.44 -10.34 10.65
CA GLU A 109 -9.63 -10.58 9.84
C GLU A 109 -10.78 -9.67 10.25
N GLU A 110 -11.03 -9.54 11.55
CA GLU A 110 -12.13 -8.75 12.11
C GLU A 110 -12.02 -7.26 11.75
N ILE A 111 -10.80 -6.76 11.67
CA ILE A 111 -10.57 -5.37 11.20
C ILE A 111 -10.91 -5.25 9.72
N SER A 112 -10.51 -6.20 8.91
CA SER A 112 -10.84 -6.22 7.49
C SER A 112 -12.35 -6.25 7.25
N GLN A 113 -13.09 -7.05 8.06
CA GLN A 113 -14.56 -7.07 8.05
C GLN A 113 -15.18 -5.74 8.52
N ALA A 114 -14.60 -5.14 9.57
CA ALA A 114 -15.07 -3.83 10.06
C ALA A 114 -14.86 -2.72 9.03
N VAL A 115 -13.68 -2.67 8.38
CA VAL A 115 -13.38 -1.70 7.33
C VAL A 115 -14.30 -1.88 6.13
N SER A 116 -14.51 -3.12 5.65
CA SER A 116 -15.41 -3.38 4.51
C SER A 116 -16.84 -2.92 4.80
N THR A 117 -17.33 -3.13 6.03
CA THR A 117 -18.65 -2.67 6.48
C THR A 117 -18.69 -1.15 6.60
N GLN A 118 -17.67 -0.52 7.17
CA GLN A 118 -17.56 0.92 7.33
C GLN A 118 -17.52 1.64 5.97
N HIS A 119 -16.87 1.03 4.97
CA HIS A 119 -16.81 1.51 3.60
C HIS A 119 -18.08 1.21 2.79
N GLN A 120 -19.10 0.60 3.41
CA GLN A 120 -20.36 0.26 2.75
C GLN A 120 -20.16 -0.54 1.45
N LEU A 121 -19.18 -1.46 1.45
CA LEU A 121 -18.89 -2.30 0.30
C LEU A 121 -19.98 -3.35 0.09
N ASP A 122 -20.22 -3.71 -1.17
CA ASP A 122 -21.09 -4.81 -1.52
C ASP A 122 -20.52 -6.14 -0.99
N PRO A 123 -21.19 -6.84 -0.04
CA PRO A 123 -20.70 -8.09 0.51
C PRO A 123 -20.41 -9.17 -0.54
N ASP A 124 -21.13 -9.17 -1.67
CA ASP A 124 -20.90 -10.12 -2.76
C ASP A 124 -19.62 -9.80 -3.56
N ARG A 125 -19.01 -8.64 -3.31
CA ARG A 125 -17.76 -8.18 -3.92
C ARG A 125 -16.61 -8.00 -2.95
N VAL A 126 -16.77 -8.46 -1.72
CA VAL A 126 -15.70 -8.45 -0.70
C VAL A 126 -15.23 -9.88 -0.47
N LEU A 127 -13.94 -10.08 -0.61
CA LEU A 127 -13.30 -11.40 -0.48
C LEU A 127 -12.25 -11.31 0.62
N PHE A 128 -12.15 -12.37 1.42
CA PHE A 128 -11.18 -12.48 2.50
C PHE A 128 -10.27 -13.67 2.25
N LEU A 129 -8.96 -13.47 2.29
CA LEU A 129 -7.96 -14.52 2.13
C LEU A 129 -7.00 -14.53 3.32
N LYS A 130 -6.76 -15.69 3.90
CA LYS A 130 -5.75 -15.86 4.95
C LYS A 130 -4.38 -15.98 4.30
N GLN A 131 -3.42 -15.12 4.73
CA GLN A 131 -2.03 -15.23 4.29
C GLN A 131 -1.38 -16.47 4.88
N ASN A 132 -0.50 -17.10 4.12
CA ASN A 132 0.22 -18.30 4.55
C ASN A 132 1.20 -17.96 5.68
N GLU A 133 1.14 -18.69 6.78
CA GLU A 133 2.02 -18.51 7.93
C GLU A 133 3.50 -18.73 7.56
N GLN A 134 3.79 -19.64 6.63
CA GLN A 134 5.14 -19.84 6.13
C GLN A 134 5.66 -18.60 5.41
N ALA A 135 4.85 -17.95 4.59
CA ALA A 135 5.20 -16.70 3.92
C ALA A 135 5.46 -15.58 4.94
N ILE A 136 4.63 -15.47 5.98
CA ILE A 136 4.82 -14.50 7.06
C ILE A 136 6.15 -14.75 7.77
N ASN A 137 6.46 -15.98 8.11
CA ASN A 137 7.69 -16.37 8.81
C ASN A 137 8.95 -16.20 7.94
N SER A 138 8.82 -16.25 6.62
CA SER A 138 9.92 -15.91 5.68
C SER A 138 10.15 -14.40 5.53
N GLY A 139 9.37 -13.55 6.22
CA GLY A 139 9.52 -12.09 6.21
C GLY A 139 8.45 -11.33 5.43
N SER A 140 7.48 -12.03 4.83
CA SER A 140 6.33 -11.41 4.18
C SER A 140 5.26 -11.05 5.22
N PHE A 141 5.56 -10.09 6.07
CA PHE A 141 4.65 -9.61 7.11
C PHE A 141 3.49 -8.75 6.56
N HIS A 142 3.56 -8.33 5.31
CA HIS A 142 2.48 -7.72 4.54
C HIS A 142 2.22 -8.53 3.27
N ASN A 143 0.96 -8.56 2.82
CA ASN A 143 0.59 -9.28 1.63
C ASN A 143 1.23 -8.74 0.34
N ASP A 144 1.52 -7.44 0.27
CA ASP A 144 2.12 -6.77 -0.89
C ASP A 144 3.56 -7.24 -1.22
N ILE A 145 4.12 -8.14 -0.40
CA ILE A 145 5.39 -8.82 -0.68
C ILE A 145 5.18 -10.10 -1.51
N VAL A 146 4.03 -10.75 -1.38
CA VAL A 146 3.72 -12.04 -2.01
C VAL A 146 2.55 -12.02 -2.99
N SER A 147 1.86 -10.88 -3.09
CA SER A 147 0.84 -10.69 -4.12
C SER A 147 0.69 -9.23 -4.55
N LEU A 148 0.18 -9.02 -5.76
CA LEU A 148 0.05 -7.71 -6.39
C LEU A 148 -1.14 -7.74 -7.35
N ALA A 149 -1.95 -6.68 -7.37
CA ALA A 149 -3.06 -6.58 -8.31
C ALA A 149 -3.16 -5.19 -8.95
N ASN A 150 -3.62 -5.15 -10.19
CA ASN A 150 -4.04 -3.94 -10.87
C ASN A 150 -5.05 -4.30 -11.96
N GLU A 151 -6.21 -3.65 -11.94
CA GLU A 151 -7.32 -3.94 -12.84
C GLU A 151 -7.62 -5.45 -12.90
N GLU A 152 -7.58 -6.07 -14.11
CA GLU A 152 -7.87 -7.49 -14.29
C GLU A 152 -6.71 -8.42 -13.94
N VAL A 153 -5.50 -7.90 -13.69
CA VAL A 153 -4.32 -8.71 -13.38
C VAL A 153 -4.18 -8.93 -11.88
N PHE A 154 -4.02 -10.18 -11.50
CA PHE A 154 -3.74 -10.59 -10.12
C PHE A 154 -2.55 -11.54 -10.10
N ILE A 155 -1.42 -11.10 -9.58
CA ILE A 155 -0.17 -11.86 -9.45
C ILE A 155 -0.02 -12.30 -8.00
N PHE A 156 0.33 -13.55 -7.78
CA PHE A 156 0.59 -14.09 -6.44
C PHE A 156 1.57 -15.25 -6.48
N HIS A 157 2.30 -15.44 -5.41
CA HIS A 157 3.15 -16.60 -5.23
C HIS A 157 2.33 -17.82 -4.79
N GLN A 158 2.74 -19.01 -5.16
CA GLN A 158 2.10 -20.28 -4.78
C GLN A 158 1.90 -20.40 -3.26
N GLU A 159 2.84 -19.90 -2.48
CA GLU A 159 2.81 -19.91 -1.01
C GLU A 159 2.21 -18.63 -0.40
N ALA A 160 1.52 -17.79 -1.18
CA ALA A 160 0.99 -16.53 -0.64
C ALA A 160 -0.16 -16.74 0.35
N PHE A 161 -1.03 -17.70 0.07
CA PHE A 161 -2.27 -17.91 0.81
C PHE A 161 -2.32 -19.27 1.50
N ALA A 162 -2.94 -19.32 2.69
CA ALA A 162 -2.95 -20.51 3.54
C ALA A 162 -3.83 -21.64 3.01
N ASP A 163 -4.96 -21.31 2.40
CA ASP A 163 -5.94 -22.31 1.91
C ASP A 163 -6.05 -22.27 0.39
N ARG A 164 -5.49 -23.30 -0.24
CA ARG A 164 -5.54 -23.45 -1.70
C ARG A 164 -6.95 -23.60 -2.25
N VAL A 165 -7.83 -24.29 -1.52
CA VAL A 165 -9.21 -24.48 -1.96
C VAL A 165 -9.99 -23.17 -1.93
N GLU A 166 -9.77 -22.36 -0.90
CA GLU A 166 -10.38 -21.02 -0.81
C GLU A 166 -9.84 -20.09 -1.90
N LEU A 167 -8.53 -20.11 -2.13
CA LEU A 167 -7.94 -19.33 -3.23
C LEU A 167 -8.57 -19.73 -4.59
N GLU A 168 -8.71 -21.02 -4.87
CA GLU A 168 -9.31 -21.47 -6.13
C GLU A 168 -10.77 -21.04 -6.28
N ARG A 169 -11.55 -21.02 -5.20
CA ARG A 169 -12.91 -20.45 -5.21
C ARG A 169 -12.89 -18.97 -5.56
N VAL A 170 -11.99 -18.21 -4.94
CA VAL A 170 -11.82 -16.78 -5.22
C VAL A 170 -11.43 -16.55 -6.68
N LEU A 171 -10.46 -17.29 -7.20
CA LEU A 171 -10.03 -17.18 -8.61
C LEU A 171 -11.16 -17.53 -9.59
N HIS A 172 -11.94 -18.58 -9.30
CA HIS A 172 -13.12 -18.94 -10.09
C HIS A 172 -14.18 -17.83 -10.07
N HIS A 173 -14.47 -17.31 -8.89
CA HIS A 173 -15.44 -16.23 -8.72
C HIS A 173 -15.03 -14.96 -9.48
N LEU A 174 -13.76 -14.58 -9.40
CA LEU A 174 -13.22 -13.45 -10.16
C LEU A 174 -13.30 -13.70 -11.67
N LYS A 175 -12.98 -14.91 -12.12
CA LYS A 175 -13.05 -15.29 -13.55
C LYS A 175 -14.44 -15.17 -14.13
N ASP A 176 -15.48 -15.48 -13.33
CA ASP A 176 -16.87 -15.42 -13.76
C ASP A 176 -17.42 -13.99 -13.82
N HIS A 177 -16.85 -13.07 -13.01
CA HIS A 177 -17.41 -11.74 -12.82
C HIS A 177 -16.52 -10.58 -13.34
N VAL A 178 -15.22 -10.80 -13.52
CA VAL A 178 -14.28 -9.79 -14.00
C VAL A 178 -13.88 -10.12 -15.43
N LYS A 179 -14.35 -9.31 -16.37
CA LYS A 179 -14.03 -9.49 -17.78
C LYS A 179 -12.53 -9.32 -18.01
N GLY A 180 -11.91 -10.33 -18.64
CA GLY A 180 -10.48 -10.31 -18.92
C GLY A 180 -9.60 -10.74 -17.73
N PHE A 181 -10.18 -11.20 -16.62
CA PHE A 181 -9.43 -11.62 -15.44
C PHE A 181 -8.22 -12.48 -15.78
N HIS A 182 -7.06 -12.05 -15.34
CA HIS A 182 -5.78 -12.62 -15.69
C HIS A 182 -4.95 -12.96 -14.42
N PRO A 183 -5.20 -14.09 -13.79
CA PRO A 183 -4.39 -14.57 -12.68
C PRO A 183 -3.02 -15.03 -13.17
N ILE A 184 -1.96 -14.67 -12.46
CA ILE A 184 -0.58 -15.11 -12.70
C ILE A 184 -0.05 -15.69 -11.40
N GLU A 185 0.12 -17.00 -11.37
CA GLU A 185 0.70 -17.71 -10.25
C GLU A 185 2.21 -17.88 -10.47
N ILE A 186 3.01 -17.48 -9.48
CA ILE A 186 4.45 -17.77 -9.46
C ILE A 186 4.64 -19.08 -8.69
N LEU A 187 5.11 -20.12 -9.39
CA LEU A 187 5.37 -21.40 -8.78
C LEU A 187 6.69 -21.39 -8.00
N SER A 188 6.75 -22.15 -6.91
CA SER A 188 7.97 -22.25 -6.08
C SER A 188 9.14 -22.88 -6.83
N GLU A 189 8.90 -23.63 -7.92
CA GLU A 189 9.93 -24.17 -8.81
C GLU A 189 10.52 -23.11 -9.76
N ASP A 190 9.77 -22.06 -10.07
CA ASP A 190 10.23 -20.93 -10.91
C ASP A 190 10.99 -19.91 -10.05
N ILE A 191 10.37 -19.48 -8.95
CA ILE A 191 10.96 -18.56 -7.98
C ILE A 191 10.65 -19.07 -6.59
N ALA A 192 11.68 -19.45 -5.83
CA ALA A 192 11.50 -19.85 -4.45
C ALA A 192 10.98 -18.68 -3.59
N LEU A 193 10.22 -18.97 -2.53
CA LEU A 193 9.65 -17.95 -1.66
C LEU A 193 10.72 -17.00 -1.07
N ASP A 194 11.88 -17.54 -0.67
CA ASP A 194 12.97 -16.74 -0.13
C ASP A 194 13.58 -15.79 -1.17
N ASP A 195 13.67 -16.20 -2.44
CA ASP A 195 14.11 -15.36 -3.53
C ASP A 195 13.08 -14.26 -3.83
N LEU A 196 11.78 -14.60 -3.80
CA LEU A 196 10.70 -13.64 -3.97
C LEU A 196 10.73 -12.56 -2.88
N VAL A 197 10.84 -12.98 -1.62
CA VAL A 197 10.87 -12.07 -0.46
C VAL A 197 12.12 -11.21 -0.48
N SER A 198 13.31 -11.79 -0.71
CA SER A 198 14.57 -11.06 -0.69
C SER A 198 14.74 -10.10 -1.85
N SER A 199 14.18 -10.41 -3.02
CA SER A 199 14.19 -9.52 -4.19
C SER A 199 13.17 -8.40 -4.13
N TYR A 200 12.12 -8.51 -3.30
CA TYR A 200 10.94 -7.62 -3.32
C TYR A 200 10.23 -7.57 -4.68
N LEU A 201 10.26 -8.67 -5.44
CA LEU A 201 9.69 -8.73 -6.79
C LEU A 201 8.23 -8.28 -6.83
N LEU A 202 7.39 -8.75 -5.92
CA LEU A 202 5.98 -8.37 -5.87
C LEU A 202 5.71 -7.13 -5.01
N ASN A 203 6.65 -6.69 -4.16
CA ASN A 203 6.57 -5.39 -3.51
C ASN A 203 6.88 -4.26 -4.49
N SER A 204 6.25 -4.30 -5.64
CA SER A 204 6.42 -3.46 -6.81
C SER A 204 5.15 -2.66 -7.11
N GLN A 205 5.21 -1.74 -8.05
CA GLN A 205 4.01 -1.04 -8.49
C GLN A 205 3.61 -1.56 -9.86
N LEU A 206 2.39 -2.09 -9.97
CA LEU A 206 1.75 -2.42 -11.22
C LEU A 206 0.76 -1.32 -11.58
N ILE A 207 0.95 -0.67 -12.72
CA ILE A 207 0.16 0.48 -13.16
C ILE A 207 -0.25 0.31 -14.62
N THR A 208 -1.44 0.79 -14.95
CA THR A 208 -1.92 0.86 -16.32
C THR A 208 -1.32 2.09 -17.00
N VAL A 209 -0.78 1.90 -18.20
CA VAL A 209 -0.23 2.94 -19.04
C VAL A 209 -1.06 3.09 -20.31
N GLU A 210 -0.57 3.80 -21.32
CA GLU A 210 -1.28 3.99 -22.59
C GLU A 210 -1.65 2.64 -23.24
N ASN A 211 -2.70 2.65 -24.06
CA ASN A 211 -3.21 1.49 -24.81
C ASN A 211 -3.68 0.30 -23.96
N ASN A 212 -4.03 0.51 -22.68
CA ASN A 212 -4.36 -0.55 -21.72
C ASN A 212 -3.21 -1.56 -21.51
N GLU A 213 -1.99 -1.17 -21.77
CA GLU A 213 -0.81 -1.93 -21.37
C GLU A 213 -0.49 -1.65 -19.90
N MET A 214 0.24 -2.56 -19.27
CA MET A 214 0.69 -2.38 -17.91
C MET A 214 2.20 -2.25 -17.82
N MET A 215 2.64 -1.44 -16.86
CA MET A 215 4.03 -1.30 -16.45
C MET A 215 4.20 -1.82 -15.05
N ILE A 216 5.24 -2.62 -14.83
CA ILE A 216 5.70 -2.98 -13.48
C ILE A 216 6.96 -2.18 -13.14
N LEU A 217 6.91 -1.46 -12.02
CA LEU A 217 8.03 -0.68 -11.48
C LEU A 217 8.63 -1.42 -10.31
N LEU A 218 9.86 -1.84 -10.46
CA LEU A 218 10.58 -2.76 -9.57
C LEU A 218 11.77 -2.06 -8.89
N PRO A 219 12.22 -2.54 -7.72
CA PRO A 219 13.50 -2.12 -7.20
C PRO A 219 14.65 -2.74 -8.00
N GLU A 220 15.78 -2.03 -8.09
CA GLU A 220 16.98 -2.53 -8.81
C GLU A 220 17.50 -3.85 -8.27
N GLU A 221 17.24 -4.17 -7.01
CA GLU A 221 17.66 -5.41 -6.34
C GLU A 221 17.14 -6.67 -7.05
N VAL A 222 15.98 -6.59 -7.72
CA VAL A 222 15.41 -7.71 -8.51
C VAL A 222 16.38 -8.18 -9.59
N GLN A 223 17.18 -7.28 -10.17
CA GLN A 223 18.16 -7.62 -11.22
C GLN A 223 19.24 -8.58 -10.75
N ASN A 224 19.47 -8.71 -9.44
CA ASN A 224 20.43 -9.65 -8.87
C ASN A 224 19.89 -11.09 -8.80
N HIS A 225 18.60 -11.31 -9.10
CA HIS A 225 17.92 -12.60 -9.02
C HIS A 225 17.59 -13.11 -10.43
N LEU A 226 18.39 -14.03 -10.95
CA LEU A 226 18.25 -14.53 -12.33
C LEU A 226 16.88 -15.16 -12.61
N ASN A 227 16.30 -15.86 -11.63
CA ASN A 227 14.97 -16.47 -11.76
C ASN A 227 13.89 -15.40 -11.90
N CYS A 228 13.96 -14.32 -11.12
CA CYS A 228 13.06 -13.19 -11.22
C CYS A 228 13.15 -12.52 -12.60
N MET A 229 14.38 -12.30 -13.10
CA MET A 229 14.59 -11.69 -14.43
C MET A 229 14.01 -12.55 -15.54
N ARG A 230 14.19 -13.89 -15.48
CA ARG A 230 13.61 -14.82 -16.46
C ARG A 230 12.09 -14.76 -16.44
N TRP A 231 11.49 -14.85 -15.26
CA TRP A 231 10.05 -14.76 -15.08
C TRP A 231 9.48 -13.44 -15.61
N LEU A 232 10.15 -12.30 -15.39
CA LEU A 232 9.75 -10.99 -15.92
C LEU A 232 9.72 -10.98 -17.46
N GLU A 233 10.67 -11.60 -18.15
CA GLU A 233 10.65 -11.73 -19.60
C GLU A 233 9.50 -12.63 -20.09
N GLU A 234 9.18 -13.68 -19.37
CA GLU A 234 8.07 -14.58 -19.68
C GLU A 234 6.71 -13.90 -19.57
N ILE A 235 6.45 -13.18 -18.47
CA ILE A 235 5.17 -12.49 -18.28
C ILE A 235 4.94 -11.37 -19.29
N LYS A 236 6.00 -10.73 -19.77
CA LYS A 236 5.92 -9.70 -20.80
C LYS A 236 5.30 -10.22 -22.10
N SER A 237 5.54 -11.49 -22.44
CA SER A 237 4.98 -12.13 -23.63
C SER A 237 3.55 -12.64 -23.42
N SER A 238 3.17 -13.02 -22.21
CA SER A 238 1.95 -13.77 -21.91
C SER A 238 0.87 -12.96 -21.16
N SER A 239 1.15 -11.71 -20.79
CA SER A 239 0.25 -10.89 -19.98
C SER A 239 0.09 -9.47 -20.52
N PRO A 240 -0.80 -8.64 -19.97
CA PRO A 240 -0.89 -7.21 -20.25
C PRO A 240 0.35 -6.39 -19.85
N ILE A 241 1.27 -6.97 -19.04
CA ILE A 241 2.49 -6.29 -18.58
C ILE A 241 3.50 -6.25 -19.71
N LYS A 242 3.68 -5.06 -20.30
CA LYS A 242 4.57 -4.85 -21.48
C LYS A 242 5.81 -4.05 -21.14
N HIS A 243 5.78 -3.30 -20.06
CA HIS A 243 6.86 -2.41 -19.64
C HIS A 243 7.41 -2.86 -18.27
N ILE A 244 8.72 -2.97 -18.19
CA ILE A 244 9.45 -3.36 -16.99
C ILE A 244 10.45 -2.24 -16.71
N GLU A 245 10.30 -1.57 -15.58
CA GLU A 245 11.15 -0.45 -15.18
C GLU A 245 11.76 -0.71 -13.81
N PHE A 246 13.02 -0.35 -13.65
CA PHE A 246 13.76 -0.50 -12.40
C PHE A 246 14.08 0.87 -11.80
N VAL A 247 13.99 0.97 -10.48
CA VAL A 247 14.25 2.21 -9.74
C VAL A 247 15.21 1.97 -8.58
N ASP A 248 16.21 2.86 -8.47
CA ASP A 248 17.10 2.88 -7.31
C ASP A 248 16.39 3.49 -6.10
N ILE A 249 15.98 2.64 -5.19
CA ILE A 249 15.39 3.02 -3.91
C ILE A 249 16.10 2.32 -2.75
N ARG A 250 17.41 2.10 -2.88
CA ARG A 250 18.23 1.36 -1.89
C ARG A 250 18.03 1.84 -0.47
N GLN A 251 17.89 3.14 -0.23
CA GLN A 251 17.65 3.66 1.13
C GLN A 251 16.31 3.20 1.70
N SER A 252 15.28 3.11 0.88
CA SER A 252 13.99 2.55 1.25
C SER A 252 14.10 1.05 1.51
N MET A 253 14.75 0.31 0.60
CA MET A 253 14.98 -1.12 0.72
C MET A 253 15.76 -1.50 1.98
N MET A 254 16.80 -0.74 2.33
CA MET A 254 17.55 -0.93 3.57
C MET A 254 16.69 -0.73 4.85
N ASN A 255 15.58 -0.02 4.75
CA ASN A 255 14.60 0.13 5.82
C ASN A 255 13.41 -0.85 5.69
N GLY A 256 13.42 -1.75 4.72
CA GLY A 256 12.44 -2.82 4.56
C GLY A 256 11.23 -2.48 3.71
N GLY A 257 11.33 -1.54 2.76
CA GLY A 257 10.22 -1.17 1.89
C GLY A 257 10.60 -0.98 0.43
N GLY A 258 9.94 -1.72 -0.45
CA GLY A 258 10.05 -1.61 -1.90
C GLY A 258 9.11 -0.54 -2.50
N PRO A 259 8.97 -0.50 -3.83
CA PRO A 259 8.13 0.51 -4.51
C PRO A 259 6.66 0.51 -4.07
N ALA A 260 6.08 -0.66 -3.74
CA ALA A 260 4.70 -0.73 -3.24
C ALA A 260 4.53 0.00 -1.91
N CYS A 261 5.48 -0.16 -0.99
CA CYS A 261 5.43 0.48 0.33
C CYS A 261 5.43 2.02 0.27
N LEU A 262 6.05 2.59 -0.76
CA LEU A 262 6.15 4.05 -0.96
C LEU A 262 4.91 4.65 -1.64
N ARG A 263 3.91 3.84 -1.98
CA ARG A 263 2.74 4.26 -2.75
C ARG A 263 1.45 4.06 -1.97
N PHE A 264 0.58 5.05 -2.06
CA PHE A 264 -0.85 4.94 -1.76
C PHE A 264 -1.61 5.12 -3.09
N LYS A 265 -2.22 4.04 -3.59
CA LYS A 265 -2.96 4.06 -4.86
C LYS A 265 -4.45 4.16 -4.58
N THR A 266 -5.11 5.09 -5.26
CA THR A 266 -6.54 5.28 -5.18
C THR A 266 -7.15 5.40 -6.58
N VAL A 267 -8.42 5.07 -6.73
CA VAL A 267 -9.16 5.22 -7.98
C VAL A 267 -10.19 6.33 -7.79
N VAL A 268 -10.11 7.34 -8.64
CA VAL A 268 -11.05 8.47 -8.69
C VAL A 268 -11.49 8.70 -10.12
N ASN A 269 -12.73 9.13 -10.33
CA ASN A 269 -13.17 9.61 -11.63
C ASN A 269 -12.76 11.08 -11.85
N SER A 270 -13.03 11.64 -13.03
CA SER A 270 -12.61 13.02 -13.36
C SER A 270 -13.23 14.05 -12.43
N ASP A 271 -14.53 13.93 -12.10
CA ASP A 271 -15.23 14.89 -11.26
C ASP A 271 -14.74 14.83 -9.81
N GLU A 272 -14.37 13.63 -9.34
CA GLU A 272 -13.76 13.42 -8.04
C GLU A 272 -12.32 13.96 -8.00
N PHE A 273 -11.56 13.77 -9.08
CA PHE A 273 -10.19 14.29 -9.18
C PHE A 273 -10.16 15.82 -9.10
N ASP A 274 -11.11 16.51 -9.72
CA ASP A 274 -11.22 17.97 -9.68
C ASP A 274 -11.53 18.52 -8.28
N GLN A 275 -11.99 17.66 -7.36
CA GLN A 275 -12.25 18.01 -5.96
C GLN A 275 -11.08 17.67 -5.02
N VAL A 276 -10.05 16.96 -5.50
CA VAL A 276 -8.82 16.73 -4.73
C VAL A 276 -8.13 18.07 -4.50
N ASN A 277 -7.64 18.28 -3.30
CA ASN A 277 -6.96 19.53 -2.96
C ASN A 277 -5.70 19.73 -3.82
N GLU A 278 -5.76 20.73 -4.73
CA GLU A 278 -4.69 21.04 -5.68
C GLU A 278 -3.33 21.34 -5.03
N LYS A 279 -3.33 21.74 -3.75
CA LYS A 279 -2.10 21.99 -3.00
C LYS A 279 -1.23 20.76 -2.85
N PHE A 280 -1.83 19.56 -2.93
CA PHE A 280 -1.13 18.27 -2.88
C PHE A 280 -0.80 17.70 -4.27
N LEU A 281 -1.33 18.28 -5.34
CA LEU A 281 -0.99 17.82 -6.69
C LEU A 281 0.43 18.31 -7.07
N LEU A 282 1.24 17.36 -7.52
CA LEU A 282 2.63 17.62 -7.87
C LEU A 282 2.74 18.25 -9.25
N SER A 283 3.41 19.41 -9.33
CA SER A 283 3.85 20.02 -10.59
C SER A 283 5.37 20.02 -10.68
N PRO A 284 5.98 20.20 -11.86
CA PRO A 284 7.42 20.31 -11.99
C PRO A 284 8.03 21.38 -11.08
N LYS A 285 7.38 22.54 -10.99
CA LYS A 285 7.81 23.63 -10.09
C LYS A 285 7.75 23.18 -8.63
N LYS A 286 6.62 22.64 -8.19
CA LYS A 286 6.44 22.17 -6.80
C LYS A 286 7.47 21.09 -6.44
N LEU A 287 7.79 20.19 -7.37
CA LEU A 287 8.83 19.19 -7.16
C LEU A 287 10.21 19.84 -6.95
N MET A 288 10.55 20.87 -7.72
CA MET A 288 11.81 21.61 -7.53
C MET A 288 11.84 22.32 -6.18
N ASP A 289 10.76 22.98 -5.79
CA ASP A 289 10.64 23.68 -4.52
C ASP A 289 10.76 22.72 -3.33
N LEU A 290 10.09 21.56 -3.38
CA LEU A 290 10.20 20.49 -2.38
C LEU A 290 11.63 19.94 -2.28
N ARG A 291 12.29 19.69 -3.43
CA ARG A 291 13.71 19.27 -3.43
C ARG A 291 14.62 20.27 -2.79
N ALA A 292 14.44 21.57 -3.10
CA ALA A 292 15.22 22.64 -2.48
C ALA A 292 14.99 22.69 -0.96
N LEU A 293 13.75 22.53 -0.51
CA LEU A 293 13.40 22.50 0.91
C LEU A 293 14.06 21.31 1.63
N VAL A 294 13.98 20.12 1.06
CA VAL A 294 14.65 18.92 1.60
C VAL A 294 16.16 19.14 1.67
N SER A 295 16.80 19.63 0.58
CA SER A 295 18.24 19.88 0.54
C SER A 295 18.69 20.95 1.54
N LYS A 296 17.82 21.89 1.91
CA LYS A 296 18.10 22.93 2.90
C LYS A 296 18.14 22.39 4.32
N HIS A 297 17.26 21.46 4.66
CA HIS A 297 17.00 21.06 6.05
C HIS A 297 17.46 19.66 6.42
N TYR A 298 17.49 18.73 5.45
CA TYR A 298 17.86 17.34 5.76
C TYR A 298 19.37 17.21 5.84
N ARG A 299 19.83 16.49 6.85
CA ARG A 299 21.23 16.10 6.98
C ARG A 299 21.57 15.03 5.97
N ASP A 300 22.74 15.11 5.33
CA ASP A 300 23.22 14.08 4.37
C ASP A 300 23.49 12.73 5.05
N LYS A 301 23.81 12.75 6.35
CA LYS A 301 24.06 11.57 7.17
C LYS A 301 23.41 11.74 8.53
N LEU A 302 22.86 10.64 9.03
CA LEU A 302 22.28 10.54 10.37
C LEU A 302 22.85 9.32 11.07
N ASN A 303 23.49 9.52 12.23
CA ASN A 303 23.99 8.45 13.08
C ASN A 303 23.04 8.26 14.28
N PRO A 304 23.08 7.11 14.99
CA PRO A 304 22.25 6.91 16.17
C PRO A 304 22.42 7.99 17.25
N GLU A 305 23.62 8.54 17.41
CA GLU A 305 23.94 9.58 18.38
C GLU A 305 23.23 10.92 18.06
N ASP A 306 22.95 11.19 16.76
CA ASP A 306 22.24 12.40 16.34
C ASP A 306 20.79 12.43 16.85
N LEU A 307 20.21 11.27 17.17
CA LEU A 307 18.85 11.18 17.74
C LEU A 307 18.76 11.80 19.14
N LEU A 308 19.89 12.00 19.81
CA LEU A 308 19.99 12.69 21.10
C LEU A 308 20.25 14.21 20.94
N ASP A 309 20.50 14.69 19.73
CA ASP A 309 20.76 16.10 19.45
C ASP A 309 19.44 16.87 19.34
N ILE A 310 19.21 17.80 20.27
CA ILE A 310 18.04 18.68 20.27
C ILE A 310 17.92 19.50 18.99
N LYS A 311 19.04 19.78 18.31
CA LYS A 311 19.04 20.50 17.03
C LYS A 311 18.35 19.73 15.94
N LEU A 312 18.48 18.39 15.89
CA LEU A 312 17.77 17.55 14.93
C LEU A 312 16.25 17.73 15.04
N MET A 313 15.74 17.80 16.27
CA MET A 313 14.32 18.08 16.50
C MET A 313 13.94 19.49 16.00
N GLN A 314 14.76 20.49 16.30
CA GLN A 314 14.52 21.87 15.85
C GLN A 314 14.55 22.01 14.33
N GLU A 315 15.52 21.34 13.67
CA GLU A 315 15.62 21.27 12.20
C GLU A 315 14.35 20.63 11.61
N SER A 316 13.87 19.54 12.20
CA SER A 316 12.65 18.85 11.76
C SER A 316 11.39 19.72 11.90
N LEU A 317 11.24 20.42 13.03
CA LEU A 317 10.11 21.34 13.24
C LEU A 317 10.16 22.52 12.26
N THR A 318 11.35 23.08 12.02
CA THR A 318 11.54 24.17 11.05
C THR A 318 11.21 23.72 9.63
N PHE A 319 11.65 22.50 9.24
CA PHE A 319 11.29 21.92 7.96
C PHE A 319 9.77 21.78 7.79
N LEU A 320 9.07 21.22 8.80
CA LEU A 320 7.63 21.05 8.76
C LEU A 320 6.87 22.38 8.68
N ASP A 321 7.36 23.41 9.37
CA ASP A 321 6.79 24.75 9.31
C ASP A 321 6.96 25.37 7.91
N GLU A 322 8.17 25.32 7.34
CA GLU A 322 8.41 25.81 5.97
C GLU A 322 7.65 24.98 4.92
N LEU A 323 7.48 23.66 5.14
CA LEU A 323 6.70 22.80 4.25
C LEU A 323 5.22 23.20 4.23
N THR A 324 4.62 23.49 5.39
CA THR A 324 3.22 23.95 5.44
C THR A 324 3.04 25.32 4.82
N GLN A 325 4.04 26.22 4.94
CA GLN A 325 4.04 27.50 4.25
C GLN A 325 4.16 27.34 2.73
N LEU A 326 5.09 26.48 2.25
CA LEU A 326 5.27 26.19 0.83
C LEU A 326 3.99 25.63 0.18
N LEU A 327 3.28 24.77 0.90
CA LEU A 327 2.04 24.15 0.45
C LEU A 327 0.77 24.96 0.80
N GLU A 328 0.92 26.11 1.46
CA GLU A 328 -0.17 27.00 1.89
C GLU A 328 -1.23 26.29 2.74
N LEU A 329 -0.82 25.34 3.60
CA LEU A 329 -1.72 24.51 4.42
C LEU A 329 -2.14 25.17 5.73
N GLY A 330 -1.49 26.28 6.12
CA GLY A 330 -1.68 26.89 7.45
C GLY A 330 -1.06 26.04 8.57
N SER A 331 -1.51 26.29 9.80
CA SER A 331 -1.00 25.60 11.00
C SER A 331 -1.69 24.25 11.21
N ILE A 332 -1.16 23.19 10.61
CA ILE A 332 -1.73 21.82 10.75
C ILE A 332 -1.10 21.05 11.92
N TYR A 333 0.12 21.36 12.30
CA TYR A 333 0.83 20.73 13.40
C TYR A 333 0.57 21.46 14.74
N ASP A 334 0.53 20.71 15.83
CA ASP A 334 0.23 21.30 17.14
C ASP A 334 1.28 22.32 17.60
N PHE A 335 2.55 22.11 17.25
CA PHE A 335 3.62 23.07 17.57
C PHE A 335 3.49 24.42 16.85
N GLN A 336 2.70 24.51 15.77
CA GLN A 336 2.42 25.74 15.03
C GLN A 336 1.26 26.55 15.61
N LYS A 337 0.47 25.94 16.52
CA LYS A 337 -0.74 26.56 17.10
C LYS A 337 -0.48 27.28 18.40
N ASN A 338 0.75 27.21 18.94
CA ASN A 338 1.15 27.79 20.23
C ASN A 338 1.89 29.14 20.06
#